data_994818a7af944326b155f71d9fe8e63d
#
_entry.id   994818a7af944326b155f71d9fe8e63d
#
_cell.length_a   1.000
_cell.length_b   1.000
_cell.length_c   1.000
_cell.angle_alpha   90.00
_cell.angle_beta   90.00
_cell.angle_gamma   90.00
#
_symmetry.space_group_name_H-M   'P 1'
#
loop_
_entity.id
_entity.type
_entity.pdbx_description
1 polymer ?
#
loop_
_entity_poly.entity_id
_entity_poly.type
_entity_poly.pdbx_seq_one_letter_code
_entity_poly.pdbx_strand_id
1 'polypeptide(L)'
;MSLSLGHMCGRFTLKNKGQVQELTGEVIEENYNVAPSTPILTITDVPEWRKWSYSPSWAKEPMNLINARSETVREKPSFKESKPCLVLADGWYEWNRDGEVKQPYFFHMDHQMFYIAGIYNETGCALLTKEANEKLSPIHNRMPIILKHNEARDYLNGKDRFGSSLSMRVEFYPVDRMVNSPRVNNEKNIEECKI
;
A
#
# COMPACT_ATOMS: atom_id res chain seq x y z
N MET A 1 15.24 -2.02 23.10
CA MET A 1 14.53 -3.16 22.46
C MET A 1 13.39 -2.59 21.62
N SER A 2 13.62 -2.40 20.33
CA SER A 2 12.59 -1.95 19.40
C SER A 2 11.71 -3.14 19.08
N LEU A 3 10.49 -3.17 19.59
CA LEU A 3 9.44 -4.06 19.11
C LEU A 3 9.20 -3.72 17.66
N SER A 4 9.74 -4.49 16.74
CA SER A 4 9.37 -4.52 15.35
C SER A 4 7.90 -4.96 15.28
N LEU A 5 7.00 -4.00 15.45
CA LEU A 5 5.60 -4.14 15.04
C LEU A 5 5.65 -4.49 13.56
N GLY A 6 5.34 -5.73 13.24
CA GLY A 6 5.35 -6.23 11.87
C GLY A 6 4.46 -5.38 11.01
N HIS A 7 5.07 -4.47 10.25
CA HIS A 7 4.36 -3.60 9.33
C HIS A 7 3.78 -4.46 8.21
N MET A 8 2.45 -4.52 8.16
CA MET A 8 1.70 -5.08 7.05
C MET A 8 1.84 -4.14 5.87
N CYS A 9 1.97 -4.68 4.64
CA CYS A 9 2.05 -3.88 3.42
C CYS A 9 2.96 -2.65 3.59
N GLY A 10 4.21 -2.91 3.96
CA GLY A 10 5.21 -1.87 4.25
C GLY A 10 6.07 -1.50 3.05
N ARG A 11 5.77 -2.01 1.87
CA ARG A 11 6.50 -1.77 0.63
C ARG A 11 5.59 -1.98 -0.57
N PHE A 12 5.68 -1.11 -1.58
CA PHE A 12 4.96 -1.27 -2.84
C PHE A 12 5.77 -0.74 -4.03
N THR A 13 5.24 -0.90 -5.24
CA THR A 13 5.84 -0.41 -6.47
C THR A 13 4.92 0.59 -7.17
N LEU A 14 5.51 1.57 -7.84
CA LEU A 14 4.86 2.42 -8.82
C LEU A 14 5.84 2.70 -9.95
N LYS A 15 5.75 1.93 -11.04
CA LYS A 15 6.68 1.94 -12.17
C LYS A 15 6.01 2.24 -13.52
N ASN A 16 4.67 2.16 -13.59
CA ASN A 16 3.91 2.37 -14.82
C ASN A 16 3.78 3.87 -15.17
N LYS A 17 4.88 4.48 -15.60
CA LYS A 17 4.97 5.92 -15.93
C LYS A 17 3.88 6.38 -16.90
N GLY A 18 3.62 5.59 -17.94
CA GLY A 18 2.60 5.91 -18.94
C GLY A 18 1.20 5.99 -18.37
N GLN A 19 0.79 4.98 -17.59
CA GLN A 19 -0.53 4.95 -16.95
C GLN A 19 -0.69 6.06 -15.91
N VAL A 20 0.35 6.35 -15.14
CA VAL A 20 0.32 7.46 -14.18
C VAL A 20 0.16 8.79 -14.90
N GLN A 21 0.97 9.05 -15.95
CA GLN A 21 0.88 10.30 -16.71
C GLN A 21 -0.47 10.49 -17.39
N GLU A 22 -1.02 9.44 -17.99
CA GLU A 22 -2.34 9.46 -18.62
C GLU A 22 -3.45 9.78 -17.61
N LEU A 23 -3.38 9.18 -16.43
CA LEU A 23 -4.40 9.34 -15.39
C LEU A 23 -4.32 10.67 -14.65
N THR A 24 -3.12 11.14 -14.37
CA THR A 24 -2.88 12.24 -13.40
C THR A 24 -2.21 13.47 -14.01
N GLY A 25 -1.58 13.34 -15.19
CA GLY A 25 -0.69 14.35 -15.75
C GLY A 25 0.70 14.40 -15.09
N GLU A 26 0.93 13.66 -14.00
CA GLU A 26 2.20 13.61 -13.30
C GLU A 26 3.24 12.78 -14.04
N VAL A 27 4.47 13.25 -14.05
CA VAL A 27 5.64 12.51 -14.55
C VAL A 27 6.39 11.94 -13.34
N ILE A 28 6.51 10.63 -13.30
CA ILE A 28 7.18 9.93 -12.21
C ILE A 28 8.45 9.23 -12.68
N GLU A 29 9.36 8.98 -11.75
CA GLU A 29 10.41 7.97 -11.92
C GLU A 29 9.92 6.60 -11.48
N GLU A 30 10.41 5.54 -12.14
CA GLU A 30 10.08 4.18 -11.76
C GLU A 30 10.56 3.87 -10.34
N ASN A 31 9.64 3.43 -9.49
CA ASN A 31 9.99 3.02 -8.15
C ASN A 31 9.54 1.58 -7.89
N TYR A 32 10.52 0.69 -7.79
CA TYR A 32 10.35 -0.73 -7.51
C TYR A 32 10.35 -1.06 -6.02
N ASN A 33 10.52 -0.05 -5.14
CA ASN A 33 10.68 -0.30 -3.71
C ASN A 33 10.27 0.90 -2.86
N VAL A 34 9.05 1.40 -3.08
CA VAL A 34 8.48 2.52 -2.31
C VAL A 34 8.40 2.15 -0.83
N ALA A 35 9.08 2.91 0.01
CA ALA A 35 9.21 2.66 1.44
C ALA A 35 8.45 3.69 2.29
N PRO A 36 8.05 3.33 3.52
CA PRO A 36 7.48 4.28 4.48
C PRO A 36 8.35 5.53 4.67
N SER A 37 7.70 6.61 5.03
CA SER A 37 8.28 7.94 5.24
C SER A 37 8.75 8.66 3.96
N THR A 38 8.56 8.06 2.79
CA THR A 38 8.80 8.72 1.49
C THR A 38 7.51 9.37 0.97
N PRO A 39 7.61 10.38 0.07
CA PRO A 39 6.45 10.88 -0.65
C PRO A 39 5.87 9.79 -1.56
N ILE A 40 4.56 9.66 -1.57
CA ILE A 40 3.80 8.79 -2.46
C ILE A 40 2.70 9.57 -3.16
N LEU A 41 2.38 9.16 -4.39
CA LEU A 41 1.35 9.81 -5.19
C LEU A 41 -0.03 9.36 -4.74
N THR A 42 -0.84 10.32 -4.34
CA THR A 42 -2.22 10.12 -3.91
C THR A 42 -3.18 10.91 -4.78
N ILE A 43 -4.43 10.48 -4.84
CA ILE A 43 -5.51 11.21 -5.51
C ILE A 43 -6.63 11.46 -4.52
N THR A 44 -7.11 12.70 -4.52
CA THR A 44 -8.40 13.12 -3.96
C THR A 44 -9.23 13.69 -5.09
N ASP A 45 -9.50 14.99 -5.12
CA ASP A 45 -10.02 15.68 -6.30
C ASP A 45 -8.92 15.91 -7.36
N VAL A 46 -7.69 16.03 -6.90
CA VAL A 46 -6.48 16.21 -7.70
C VAL A 46 -5.36 15.28 -7.23
N PRO A 47 -4.36 14.97 -8.10
CA PRO A 47 -3.17 14.25 -7.67
C PRO A 47 -2.31 15.12 -6.77
N GLU A 48 -1.81 14.53 -5.68
CA GLU A 48 -0.93 15.18 -4.71
C GLU A 48 0.08 14.21 -4.13
N TRP A 49 1.30 14.69 -3.92
CA TRP A 49 2.33 13.94 -3.21
C TRP A 49 2.17 14.09 -1.70
N ARG A 50 2.00 12.99 -0.98
CA ARG A 50 1.88 12.95 0.49
C ARG A 50 2.93 12.03 1.08
N LYS A 51 3.43 12.38 2.26
CA LYS A 51 4.32 11.49 3.01
C LYS A 51 3.56 10.23 3.43
N TRP A 52 4.11 9.06 3.16
CA TRP A 52 3.57 7.79 3.66
C TRP A 52 3.93 7.59 5.13
N SER A 53 3.28 8.33 5.98
CA SER A 53 3.47 8.35 7.42
C SER A 53 2.40 9.27 8.03
N TYR A 54 1.37 8.69 8.56
CA TYR A 54 0.25 9.41 9.17
C TYR A 54 0.46 9.55 10.68
N SER A 55 0.11 10.69 11.24
CA SER A 55 0.01 10.92 12.68
C SER A 55 -1.25 11.74 12.97
N PRO A 56 -2.02 11.43 14.02
CA PRO A 56 -3.16 12.26 14.39
C PRO A 56 -2.69 13.62 14.92
N SER A 57 -3.47 14.68 14.72
CA SER A 57 -3.11 16.06 15.09
C SER A 57 -2.84 16.25 16.59
N TRP A 58 -3.51 15.46 17.43
CA TRP A 58 -3.34 15.50 18.88
C TRP A 58 -2.07 14.79 19.39
N ALA A 59 -1.37 14.04 18.55
CA ALA A 59 -0.17 13.32 18.98
C ALA A 59 0.99 14.29 19.25
N LYS A 60 1.53 14.24 20.46
CA LYS A 60 2.70 15.07 20.85
C LYS A 60 3.96 14.70 20.08
N GLU A 61 4.10 13.41 19.77
CA GLU A 61 5.20 12.86 18.97
C GLU A 61 4.65 12.15 17.74
N PRO A 62 5.37 12.15 16.60
CA PRO A 62 4.94 11.48 15.39
C PRO A 62 4.71 9.98 15.62
N MET A 63 3.50 9.50 15.32
CA MET A 63 3.15 8.08 15.46
C MET A 63 3.61 7.26 14.26
N ASN A 64 3.86 7.87 13.11
CA ASN A 64 4.34 7.24 11.88
C ASN A 64 3.51 6.02 11.46
N LEU A 65 2.20 6.16 11.48
CA LEU A 65 1.27 5.11 11.10
C LEU A 65 1.25 4.97 9.57
N ILE A 66 1.64 3.82 9.05
CA ILE A 66 1.67 3.55 7.60
C ILE A 66 0.46 2.77 7.12
N ASN A 67 -0.25 2.10 8.03
CA ASN A 67 -1.44 1.31 7.74
C ASN A 67 -2.54 1.55 8.77
N ALA A 68 -3.78 1.40 8.33
CA ALA A 68 -4.96 1.35 9.19
C ALA A 68 -5.86 0.17 8.80
N ARG A 69 -6.42 -0.52 9.78
CA ARG A 69 -7.38 -1.60 9.55
C ARG A 69 -8.74 -1.00 9.20
N SER A 70 -9.31 -1.36 8.05
CA SER A 70 -10.62 -0.86 7.62
C SER A 70 -11.73 -1.18 8.61
N GLU A 71 -11.62 -2.32 9.28
CA GLU A 71 -12.62 -2.81 10.24
C GLU A 71 -12.77 -1.88 11.45
N THR A 72 -11.73 -1.14 11.81
CA THR A 72 -11.70 -0.30 13.01
C THR A 72 -11.30 1.15 12.78
N VAL A 73 -11.01 1.53 11.53
CA VAL A 73 -10.49 2.88 11.21
C VAL A 73 -11.43 4.00 11.66
N ARG A 74 -12.74 3.79 11.57
CA ARG A 74 -13.76 4.78 11.97
C ARG A 74 -13.92 4.90 13.49
N GLU A 75 -13.52 3.88 14.23
CA GLU A 75 -13.69 3.80 15.69
C GLU A 75 -12.47 4.35 16.43
N LYS A 76 -11.27 4.18 15.84
CA LYS A 76 -10.02 4.56 16.49
C LYS A 76 -9.83 6.08 16.54
N PRO A 77 -9.56 6.66 17.73
CA PRO A 77 -9.30 8.10 17.87
C PRO A 77 -8.20 8.60 16.94
N SER A 78 -7.19 7.77 16.66
CA SER A 78 -6.07 8.13 15.79
C SER A 78 -6.49 8.49 14.37
N PHE A 79 -7.63 8.00 13.88
CA PHE A 79 -8.06 8.18 12.50
C PHE A 79 -9.34 9.00 12.34
N LYS A 80 -9.91 9.53 13.42
CA LYS A 80 -11.18 10.31 13.38
C LYS A 80 -11.14 11.52 12.46
N GLU A 81 -9.98 12.17 12.34
CA GLU A 81 -9.76 13.36 11.52
C GLU A 81 -9.37 13.03 10.07
N SER A 82 -9.14 11.76 9.78
CA SER A 82 -8.66 11.36 8.47
C SER A 82 -9.74 11.51 7.39
N LYS A 83 -9.26 11.86 6.20
CA LYS A 83 -10.07 11.94 4.97
C LYS A 83 -9.65 10.82 4.03
N PRO A 84 -10.55 10.36 3.14
CA PRO A 84 -10.20 9.35 2.15
C PRO A 84 -9.28 9.91 1.07
N CYS A 85 -8.32 9.09 0.64
CA CYS A 85 -7.54 9.31 -0.57
C CYS A 85 -7.30 7.97 -1.28
N LEU A 86 -6.90 8.03 -2.54
CA LEU A 86 -6.43 6.87 -3.29
C LEU A 86 -4.91 6.93 -3.37
N VAL A 87 -4.26 5.79 -3.22
CA VAL A 87 -2.82 5.64 -3.44
C VAL A 87 -2.61 4.85 -4.71
N LEU A 88 -1.76 5.33 -5.60
CA LEU A 88 -1.42 4.63 -6.83
C LEU A 88 -0.30 3.62 -6.58
N ALA A 89 -0.50 2.40 -7.05
CA ALA A 89 0.47 1.32 -7.00
C ALA A 89 0.30 0.38 -8.21
N ASP A 90 1.31 -0.41 -8.53
CA ASP A 90 1.24 -1.48 -9.53
C ASP A 90 1.77 -2.82 -9.03
N GLY A 91 2.02 -2.92 -7.72
CA GLY A 91 2.37 -4.11 -6.97
C GLY A 91 2.73 -3.78 -5.53
N TRP A 92 2.81 -4.78 -4.68
CA TRP A 92 3.28 -4.62 -3.30
C TRP A 92 4.04 -5.85 -2.84
N TYR A 93 4.71 -5.73 -1.69
CA TYR A 93 5.44 -6.83 -1.09
C TYR A 93 4.86 -7.21 0.25
N GLU A 94 4.86 -8.52 0.53
CA GLU A 94 4.63 -9.09 1.85
C GLU A 94 5.68 -10.15 2.14
N TRP A 95 5.94 -10.37 3.42
CA TRP A 95 6.91 -11.32 3.89
C TRP A 95 6.21 -12.49 4.56
N ASN A 96 6.45 -13.69 4.05
CA ASN A 96 6.03 -14.88 4.76
C ASN A 96 6.78 -14.94 6.11
N ARG A 97 6.04 -15.17 7.18
CA ARG A 97 6.56 -15.22 8.55
C ARG A 97 6.71 -16.63 9.07
N ASP A 98 6.23 -17.63 8.35
CA ASP A 98 6.35 -19.03 8.70
C ASP A 98 7.72 -19.51 8.27
N GLY A 99 8.60 -19.72 9.27
CA GLY A 99 9.97 -20.18 9.07
C GLY A 99 11.03 -19.27 9.68
N GLU A 100 12.28 -19.75 9.69
CA GLU A 100 13.44 -19.02 10.24
C GLU A 100 13.81 -17.80 9.39
N VAL A 101 13.48 -17.84 8.11
CA VAL A 101 13.82 -16.81 7.12
C VAL A 101 12.56 -16.16 6.59
N LYS A 102 12.45 -14.84 6.73
CA LYS A 102 11.36 -14.06 6.16
C LYS A 102 11.56 -13.93 4.65
N GLN A 103 10.81 -14.73 3.88
CA GLN A 103 10.82 -14.70 2.43
C GLN A 103 9.89 -13.62 1.91
N PRO A 104 10.37 -12.63 1.12
CA PRO A 104 9.51 -11.66 0.47
C PRO A 104 8.83 -12.25 -0.77
N TYR A 105 7.59 -11.84 -0.96
CA TYR A 105 6.77 -12.14 -2.15
C TYR A 105 6.32 -10.83 -2.77
N PHE A 106 6.31 -10.78 -4.09
CA PHE A 106 5.76 -9.66 -4.86
C PHE A 106 4.36 -10.01 -5.34
N PHE A 107 3.43 -9.11 -5.13
CA PHE A 107 2.02 -9.24 -5.48
C PHE A 107 1.66 -8.21 -6.55
N HIS A 108 0.92 -8.61 -7.57
CA HIS A 108 0.52 -7.74 -8.67
C HIS A 108 -0.79 -8.19 -9.32
N MET A 109 -1.33 -7.39 -10.24
CA MET A 109 -2.42 -7.74 -11.15
C MET A 109 -1.97 -7.43 -12.58
N ASP A 110 -1.42 -8.42 -13.28
CA ASP A 110 -0.83 -8.27 -14.62
C ASP A 110 0.17 -7.09 -14.72
N HIS A 111 0.85 -6.75 -13.63
CA HIS A 111 1.73 -5.58 -13.52
C HIS A 111 1.06 -4.25 -13.91
N GLN A 112 -0.28 -4.19 -13.88
CA GLN A 112 -1.05 -3.00 -14.17
C GLN A 112 -1.23 -2.15 -12.91
N MET A 113 -1.41 -0.84 -13.11
CA MET A 113 -1.69 0.10 -12.03
C MET A 113 -3.09 -0.13 -11.44
N PHE A 114 -3.22 0.05 -10.14
CA PHE A 114 -4.46 -0.03 -9.39
C PHE A 114 -4.50 1.04 -8.28
N TYR A 115 -5.67 1.23 -7.69
CA TYR A 115 -5.85 2.09 -6.54
C TYR A 115 -5.82 1.28 -5.26
N ILE A 116 -5.10 1.77 -4.25
CA ILE A 116 -5.23 1.32 -2.87
C ILE A 116 -6.02 2.38 -2.12
N ALA A 117 -7.03 1.96 -1.35
CA ALA A 117 -7.72 2.86 -0.43
C ALA A 117 -6.73 3.37 0.64
N GLY A 118 -6.69 4.65 0.84
CA GLY A 118 -5.85 5.31 1.83
C GLY A 118 -6.63 6.35 2.62
N ILE A 119 -6.04 6.79 3.71
CA ILE A 119 -6.52 7.89 4.54
C ILE A 119 -5.40 8.91 4.70
N TYR A 120 -5.75 10.18 4.86
CA TYR A 120 -4.77 11.24 5.03
C TYR A 120 -5.24 12.35 5.97
N ASN A 121 -4.31 13.11 6.45
CA ASN A 121 -4.45 14.43 7.04
C ASN A 121 -3.25 15.30 6.64
N GLU A 122 -3.05 16.45 7.31
CA GLU A 122 -1.93 17.35 7.04
C GLU A 122 -0.55 16.76 7.34
N THR A 123 -0.45 15.68 8.14
CA THR A 123 0.83 15.04 8.48
C THR A 123 1.29 14.05 7.42
N GLY A 124 0.36 13.50 6.63
CA GLY A 124 0.61 12.50 5.63
C GLY A 124 -0.52 11.50 5.47
N CYS A 125 -0.20 10.30 4.96
CA CYS A 125 -1.20 9.29 4.65
C CYS A 125 -0.82 7.89 5.16
N ALA A 126 -1.84 7.03 5.25
CA ALA A 126 -1.72 5.60 5.57
C ALA A 126 -2.58 4.77 4.63
N LEU A 127 -2.15 3.54 4.33
CA LEU A 127 -2.90 2.60 3.51
C LEU A 127 -3.96 1.88 4.34
N LEU A 128 -5.15 1.69 3.79
CA LEU A 128 -6.15 0.80 4.40
C LEU A 128 -5.86 -0.65 4.06
N THR A 129 -6.01 -1.50 5.07
CA THR A 129 -5.86 -2.95 4.95
C THR A 129 -7.12 -3.67 5.41
N LYS A 130 -7.31 -4.87 4.89
CA LYS A 130 -8.36 -5.83 5.32
C LYS A 130 -7.75 -7.21 5.51
N GLU A 131 -8.53 -8.17 6.00
CA GLU A 131 -8.13 -9.57 6.01
C GLU A 131 -7.81 -10.06 4.60
N ALA A 132 -6.72 -10.82 4.48
CA ALA A 132 -6.35 -11.46 3.23
C ALA A 132 -7.39 -12.52 2.86
N ASN A 133 -7.64 -12.67 1.55
CA ASN A 133 -8.46 -13.77 1.06
C ASN A 133 -7.71 -15.11 1.19
N GLU A 134 -8.40 -16.22 0.95
CA GLU A 134 -7.85 -17.58 1.08
C GLU A 134 -6.60 -17.81 0.22
N LYS A 135 -6.51 -17.16 -0.95
CA LYS A 135 -5.35 -17.25 -1.85
C LYS A 135 -4.09 -16.61 -1.28
N LEU A 136 -4.23 -15.47 -0.59
CA LEU A 136 -3.12 -14.63 -0.12
C LEU A 136 -2.76 -14.91 1.36
N SER A 137 -3.71 -15.42 2.14
CA SER A 137 -3.56 -15.66 3.57
C SER A 137 -2.39 -16.59 3.95
N PRO A 138 -1.95 -17.57 3.12
CA PRO A 138 -0.78 -18.37 3.41
C PRO A 138 0.53 -17.58 3.49
N ILE A 139 0.62 -16.42 2.83
CA ILE A 139 1.80 -15.55 2.88
C ILE A 139 1.67 -14.52 3.99
N HIS A 140 0.51 -13.86 4.06
CA HIS A 140 0.24 -12.85 5.08
C HIS A 140 -1.26 -12.75 5.35
N ASN A 141 -1.65 -12.61 6.61
CA ASN A 141 -3.06 -12.55 7.03
C ASN A 141 -3.77 -11.23 6.70
N ARG A 142 -3.06 -10.26 6.16
CA ARG A 142 -3.62 -8.96 5.75
C ARG A 142 -3.24 -8.65 4.30
N MET A 143 -4.05 -7.83 3.66
CA MET A 143 -3.79 -7.29 2.32
C MET A 143 -4.25 -5.84 2.22
N PRO A 144 -3.70 -5.03 1.31
CA PRO A 144 -4.22 -3.69 1.02
C PRO A 144 -5.63 -3.78 0.42
N ILE A 145 -6.43 -2.76 0.65
CA ILE A 145 -7.74 -2.64 -0.01
C ILE A 145 -7.54 -2.09 -1.41
N ILE A 146 -7.70 -2.96 -2.40
CA ILE A 146 -7.58 -2.62 -3.81
C ILE A 146 -8.97 -2.27 -4.36
N LEU A 147 -9.07 -1.15 -5.07
CA LEU A 147 -10.32 -0.61 -5.58
C LEU A 147 -10.35 -0.59 -7.11
N LYS A 148 -11.51 -0.91 -7.68
CA LYS A 148 -11.84 -0.61 -9.08
C LYS A 148 -12.10 0.88 -9.26
N HIS A 149 -12.09 1.36 -10.50
CA HIS A 149 -12.31 2.77 -10.78
C HIS A 149 -13.64 3.32 -10.22
N ASN A 150 -14.73 2.59 -10.34
CA ASN A 150 -16.03 2.98 -9.79
C ASN A 150 -16.04 2.93 -8.25
N GLU A 151 -15.40 1.93 -7.64
CA GLU A 151 -15.26 1.80 -6.19
C GLU A 151 -14.37 2.92 -5.62
N ALA A 152 -13.33 3.30 -6.36
CA ALA A 152 -12.43 4.41 -5.99
C ALA A 152 -13.20 5.72 -5.85
N ARG A 153 -14.09 6.03 -6.82
CA ARG A 153 -14.96 7.21 -6.75
C ARG A 153 -15.92 7.15 -5.57
N ASP A 154 -16.55 6.00 -5.35
CA ASP A 154 -17.45 5.81 -4.20
C ASP A 154 -16.72 5.97 -2.87
N TYR A 155 -15.51 5.44 -2.77
CA TYR A 155 -14.67 5.58 -1.59
C TYR A 155 -14.32 7.05 -1.28
N LEU A 156 -13.90 7.83 -2.29
CA LEU A 156 -13.63 9.25 -2.11
C LEU A 156 -14.87 10.04 -1.66
N ASN A 157 -16.07 9.59 -2.04
CA ASN A 157 -17.36 10.15 -1.62
C ASN A 157 -17.85 9.60 -0.26
N GLY A 158 -17.00 8.91 0.50
CA GLY A 158 -17.31 8.40 1.84
C GLY A 158 -18.12 7.11 1.89
N LYS A 159 -18.22 6.37 0.78
CA LYS A 159 -18.88 5.06 0.73
C LYS A 159 -17.86 3.94 0.94
N ASP A 160 -17.75 3.45 2.14
CA ASP A 160 -16.79 2.39 2.52
C ASP A 160 -17.28 0.99 2.13
N ARG A 161 -17.45 0.74 0.85
CA ARG A 161 -17.81 -0.59 0.31
C ARG A 161 -16.59 -1.26 -0.30
N PHE A 162 -15.96 -2.16 0.45
CA PHE A 162 -14.72 -2.85 0.06
C PHE A 162 -14.96 -4.29 -0.43
N GLY A 163 -16.02 -4.49 -1.19
CA GLY A 163 -16.41 -5.80 -1.71
C GLY A 163 -15.74 -6.23 -3.02
N SER A 164 -14.63 -5.61 -3.39
CA SER A 164 -14.00 -5.83 -4.69
C SER A 164 -13.56 -7.27 -4.93
N SER A 165 -13.99 -7.84 -6.04
CA SER A 165 -13.47 -9.11 -6.56
C SER A 165 -12.04 -8.99 -7.14
N LEU A 166 -11.45 -7.79 -7.21
CA LEU A 166 -10.09 -7.60 -7.75
C LEU A 166 -9.04 -8.40 -6.99
N SER A 167 -9.24 -8.59 -5.68
CA SER A 167 -8.32 -9.39 -4.88
C SER A 167 -8.18 -10.84 -5.35
N MET A 168 -9.15 -11.37 -6.09
CA MET A 168 -9.06 -12.71 -6.70
C MET A 168 -8.15 -12.75 -7.93
N ARG A 169 -7.90 -11.60 -8.56
CA ARG A 169 -7.00 -11.47 -9.72
C ARG A 169 -5.54 -11.26 -9.33
N VAL A 170 -5.27 -11.11 -8.05
CA VAL A 170 -3.91 -10.92 -7.56
C VAL A 170 -3.10 -12.19 -7.80
N GLU A 171 -1.95 -12.04 -8.41
CA GLU A 171 -0.90 -13.04 -8.57
C GLU A 171 0.28 -12.67 -7.69
N PHE A 172 1.07 -13.67 -7.30
CA PHE A 172 2.26 -13.44 -6.50
C PHE A 172 3.31 -14.53 -6.71
N TYR A 173 4.56 -14.16 -6.50
CA TYR A 173 5.71 -15.06 -6.56
C TYR A 173 6.81 -14.59 -5.59
N PRO A 174 7.71 -15.50 -5.18
CA PRO A 174 8.85 -15.14 -4.33
C PRO A 174 9.85 -14.27 -5.10
N VAL A 175 10.43 -13.29 -4.39
CA VAL A 175 11.47 -12.41 -4.92
C VAL A 175 12.70 -12.42 -4.04
N ASP A 176 13.81 -11.92 -4.55
CA ASP A 176 15.08 -11.84 -3.83
C ASP A 176 14.95 -10.91 -2.60
N ARG A 177 15.66 -11.27 -1.54
CA ARG A 177 15.69 -10.52 -0.28
C ARG A 177 16.39 -9.16 -0.38
N MET A 178 16.99 -8.83 -1.54
CA MET A 178 17.52 -7.48 -1.77
C MET A 178 16.46 -6.40 -1.55
N VAL A 179 15.17 -6.70 -1.78
CA VAL A 179 14.03 -5.81 -1.53
C VAL A 179 13.92 -5.35 -0.07
N ASN A 180 14.50 -6.08 0.88
CA ASN A 180 14.53 -5.72 2.29
C ASN A 180 15.22 -4.37 2.53
N SER A 181 16.22 -4.05 1.70
CA SER A 181 16.88 -2.74 1.74
C SER A 181 16.09 -1.72 0.93
N PRO A 182 15.55 -0.66 1.54
CA PRO A 182 14.84 0.39 0.81
C PRO A 182 15.74 1.20 -0.14
N ARG A 183 17.06 1.01 -0.05
CA ARG A 183 18.05 1.65 -0.95
C ARG A 183 18.17 0.91 -2.29
N VAL A 184 17.71 -0.33 -2.36
CA VAL A 184 17.72 -1.13 -3.59
C VAL A 184 16.41 -0.86 -4.34
N ASN A 185 16.51 -0.14 -5.45
CA ASN A 185 15.38 0.28 -6.26
C ASN A 185 15.71 0.05 -7.74
N ASN A 186 15.41 -1.13 -8.25
CA ASN A 186 15.59 -1.49 -9.65
C ASN A 186 14.66 -2.67 -10.02
N GLU A 187 14.58 -3.00 -11.31
CA GLU A 187 13.69 -4.03 -11.84
C GLU A 187 13.92 -5.44 -11.24
N LYS A 188 15.13 -5.75 -10.75
CA LYS A 188 15.42 -7.03 -10.11
C LYS A 188 14.64 -7.24 -8.81
N ASN A 189 14.14 -6.16 -8.20
CA ASN A 189 13.29 -6.27 -7.01
C ASN A 189 12.01 -7.08 -7.28
N ILE A 190 11.53 -7.12 -8.52
CA ILE A 190 10.31 -7.81 -8.93
C ILE A 190 10.57 -9.05 -9.79
N GLU A 191 11.82 -9.48 -9.94
CA GLU A 191 12.13 -10.74 -10.61
C GLU A 191 11.80 -11.94 -9.71
N GLU A 192 11.11 -12.94 -10.28
CA GLU A 192 10.82 -14.19 -9.58
C GLU A 192 12.12 -14.93 -9.25
N CYS A 193 12.27 -15.36 -8.02
CA CYS A 193 13.39 -16.19 -7.58
C CYS A 193 12.92 -17.60 -7.20
N LYS A 194 13.83 -18.56 -7.30
CA LYS A 194 13.61 -19.92 -6.79
C LYS A 194 13.86 -19.93 -5.29
N ILE A 195 12.94 -20.51 -4.51
CA ILE A 195 13.04 -20.73 -3.07
C ILE A 195 13.32 -22.21 -2.76
#